data_c0a3631187cd2acb8424c7993b8fabbf
#
_entry.id   c0a3631187cd2acb8424c7993b8fabbf
#
_cell.length_a   1.000
_cell.length_b   1.000
_cell.length_c   1.000
_cell.angle_alpha   90.00
_cell.angle_beta   90.00
_cell.angle_gamma   90.00
#
_symmetry.space_group_name_H-M   'P 1'
#
loop_
_entity.id
_entity.type
_entity.pdbx_description
1 polymer ?
#
loop_
_entity_poly.entity_id
_entity_poly.type
_entity_poly.pdbx_seq_one_letter_code
_entity_poly.pdbx_strand_id
1 'polypeptide(L)'
;MADETPSVHVLTQIDSRSWEHPADRAALNALRKLPAFDEVLRKLFGFFGEKPIRLAFQANAVRSSPTQFARVHRLYERAAAALDVPQEYPVFVSQTPFVNAGAYGMERPFIIVNSGTAELLDDEELQFVIGHEIGHIMSGHVLYTTMMVILVQLAERGFPVVGLAARAILFGLMEWYRKAELSSDRAGSLAVQIPEVGMRTMLKFAGGGRKGEANLPEFIQQADAYRQGGDLADQVFKVLNLLGADHPFPVLRVAEMRDWFESGAYERILRGEYVHRGEASRPYGEDLNAAGRAYADQAKQTLNTATEAARRVVDSFKTGFTRPGP
;
A
#
# COMPACT_ATOMS: atom_id res chain seq x y z
N MET A 1 1.62 27.03 26.43
CA MET A 1 1.48 25.64 26.87
C MET A 1 2.35 24.85 25.94
N ALA A 2 3.41 24.21 26.47
CA ALA A 2 4.25 23.34 25.66
C ALA A 2 3.40 22.16 25.16
N ASP A 3 3.49 21.88 23.89
CA ASP A 3 2.83 20.76 23.23
C ASP A 3 3.49 19.46 23.74
N GLU A 4 2.92 18.86 24.79
CA GLU A 4 3.34 17.54 25.28
C GLU A 4 2.82 16.46 24.33
N THR A 5 3.35 16.47 23.11
CA THR A 5 3.16 15.34 22.21
C THR A 5 3.88 14.14 22.84
N PRO A 6 3.24 12.96 22.97
CA PRO A 6 3.86 11.76 23.54
C PRO A 6 5.20 11.49 22.84
N SER A 7 6.25 11.26 23.64
CA SER A 7 7.56 10.90 23.10
C SER A 7 7.44 9.54 22.39
N VAL A 8 7.53 9.53 21.06
CA VAL A 8 7.53 8.31 20.27
C VAL A 8 8.79 7.51 20.57
N HIS A 9 8.66 6.23 20.84
CA HIS A 9 9.78 5.33 21.09
C HIS A 9 10.56 5.07 19.79
N VAL A 10 11.89 5.28 19.81
CA VAL A 10 12.74 5.00 18.64
C VAL A 10 12.97 3.50 18.50
N LEU A 11 12.57 2.93 17.38
CA LEU A 11 12.77 1.52 17.05
C LEU A 11 14.16 1.31 16.43
N THR A 12 15.18 1.32 17.28
CA THR A 12 16.59 1.33 16.86
C THR A 12 16.95 0.17 15.94
N GLN A 13 17.48 0.48 14.75
CA GLN A 13 17.88 -0.49 13.73
C GLN A 13 16.76 -1.46 13.29
N ILE A 14 15.51 -1.07 13.39
CA ILE A 14 14.41 -1.94 12.96
C ILE A 14 14.53 -2.26 11.46
N ASP A 15 14.33 -3.53 11.14
CA ASP A 15 14.28 -4.02 9.75
C ASP A 15 12.83 -4.14 9.27
N SER A 16 12.56 -3.86 7.99
CA SER A 16 11.22 -3.92 7.40
C SER A 16 10.54 -5.28 7.58
N ARG A 17 11.31 -6.35 7.67
CA ARG A 17 10.82 -7.71 7.96
C ARG A 17 9.98 -7.80 9.22
N SER A 18 10.12 -6.85 10.15
CA SER A 18 9.37 -6.82 11.41
C SER A 18 7.91 -6.42 11.24
N TRP A 19 7.60 -5.62 10.22
CA TRP A 19 6.23 -5.17 9.91
C TRP A 19 5.67 -5.73 8.60
N GLU A 20 6.50 -6.29 7.71
CA GLU A 20 6.03 -6.83 6.43
C GLU A 20 4.90 -7.84 6.61
N HIS A 21 3.82 -7.64 5.87
CA HIS A 21 2.70 -8.55 5.85
C HIS A 21 3.07 -9.84 5.10
N PRO A 22 2.74 -11.04 5.61
CA PRO A 22 3.10 -12.30 4.95
C PRO A 22 2.62 -12.42 3.51
N ALA A 23 1.44 -11.86 3.21
CA ALA A 23 0.89 -11.85 1.85
C ALA A 23 1.67 -10.98 0.88
N ASP A 24 2.27 -9.88 1.33
CA ASP A 24 3.12 -9.00 0.52
C ASP A 24 4.34 -9.77 0.01
N ARG A 25 5.10 -10.39 0.90
CA ARG A 25 6.28 -11.19 0.53
C ARG A 25 5.93 -12.34 -0.40
N ALA A 26 4.83 -13.04 -0.14
CA ALA A 26 4.36 -14.13 -0.99
C ALA A 26 4.00 -13.65 -2.40
N ALA A 27 3.28 -12.52 -2.50
CA ALA A 27 2.88 -11.93 -3.77
C ALA A 27 4.09 -11.42 -4.57
N LEU A 28 5.07 -10.77 -3.92
CA LEU A 28 6.30 -10.32 -4.57
C LEU A 28 7.13 -11.48 -5.12
N ASN A 29 7.23 -12.56 -4.35
CA ASN A 29 7.93 -13.77 -4.80
C ASN A 29 7.23 -14.45 -5.99
N ALA A 30 5.89 -14.42 -6.02
CA ALA A 30 5.12 -14.93 -7.16
C ALA A 30 5.29 -14.05 -8.40
N LEU A 31 5.27 -12.73 -8.23
CA LEU A 31 5.47 -11.74 -9.29
C LEU A 31 6.84 -11.91 -9.98
N ARG A 32 7.91 -12.06 -9.20
CA ARG A 32 9.27 -12.26 -9.72
C ARG A 32 9.43 -13.55 -10.55
N LYS A 33 8.54 -14.53 -10.38
CA LYS A 33 8.53 -15.78 -11.16
C LYS A 33 7.76 -15.67 -12.48
N LEU A 34 7.11 -14.54 -12.76
CA LEU A 34 6.41 -14.34 -14.02
C LEU A 34 7.39 -14.34 -15.19
N PRO A 35 7.06 -15.03 -16.31
CA PRO A 35 7.89 -14.99 -17.52
C PRO A 35 8.13 -13.54 -17.99
N ALA A 36 9.35 -13.27 -18.43
CA ALA A 36 9.79 -11.97 -18.92
C ALA A 36 9.78 -10.81 -17.89
N PHE A 37 9.56 -11.07 -16.60
CA PHE A 37 9.54 -10.03 -15.55
C PHE A 37 10.83 -9.22 -15.56
N ASP A 38 12.00 -9.87 -15.46
CA ASP A 38 13.30 -9.21 -15.45
C ASP A 38 13.61 -8.47 -16.76
N GLU A 39 13.12 -8.99 -17.89
CA GLU A 39 13.31 -8.34 -19.20
C GLU A 39 12.49 -7.06 -19.30
N VAL A 40 11.23 -7.07 -18.86
CA VAL A 40 10.37 -5.88 -18.81
C VAL A 40 10.95 -4.85 -17.84
N LEU A 41 11.39 -5.27 -16.67
CA LEU A 41 12.06 -4.44 -15.68
C LEU A 41 13.26 -3.72 -16.30
N ARG A 42 14.18 -4.48 -16.93
CA ARG A 42 15.39 -3.93 -17.57
C ARG A 42 15.08 -2.96 -18.70
N LYS A 43 14.09 -3.27 -19.53
CA LYS A 43 13.65 -2.39 -20.63
C LYS A 43 13.07 -1.08 -20.12
N LEU A 44 12.19 -1.14 -19.11
CA LEU A 44 11.60 0.07 -18.52
C LEU A 44 12.68 0.98 -17.92
N PHE A 45 13.60 0.42 -17.15
CA PHE A 45 14.67 1.20 -16.52
C PHE A 45 15.73 1.70 -17.52
N GLY A 46 16.01 0.93 -18.57
CA GLY A 46 16.91 1.37 -19.65
C GLY A 46 16.32 2.50 -20.48
N PHE A 47 14.98 2.55 -20.65
CA PHE A 47 14.31 3.58 -21.46
C PHE A 47 14.01 4.87 -20.68
N PHE A 48 13.48 4.73 -19.46
CA PHE A 48 12.98 5.88 -18.71
C PHE A 48 13.98 6.41 -17.70
N GLY A 49 14.83 5.58 -17.12
CA GLY A 49 15.73 5.98 -16.06
C GLY A 49 15.03 6.67 -14.87
N GLU A 50 15.70 6.88 -13.78
CA GLU A 50 15.15 7.58 -12.63
C GLU A 50 15.02 9.08 -12.85
N LYS A 51 15.99 9.67 -13.56
CA LYS A 51 16.15 11.12 -13.69
C LYS A 51 14.94 11.84 -14.31
N PRO A 52 14.33 11.39 -15.44
CA PRO A 52 13.16 12.05 -16.01
C PRO A 52 11.95 12.03 -15.08
N ILE A 53 11.70 10.92 -14.40
CA ILE A 53 10.58 10.76 -13.44
C ILE A 53 10.77 11.75 -12.30
N ARG A 54 11.94 11.74 -11.71
CA ARG A 54 12.29 12.62 -10.60
C ARG A 54 12.18 14.11 -11.00
N LEU A 55 12.68 14.48 -12.17
CA LEU A 55 12.58 15.86 -12.66
C LEU A 55 11.13 16.29 -12.91
N ALA A 56 10.28 15.41 -13.44
CA ALA A 56 8.87 15.70 -13.66
C ALA A 56 8.14 16.01 -12.34
N PHE A 57 8.39 15.22 -11.28
CA PHE A 57 7.84 15.50 -9.95
C PHE A 57 8.43 16.76 -9.32
N GLN A 58 9.75 16.95 -9.38
CA GLN A 58 10.41 18.11 -8.81
C GLN A 58 9.99 19.43 -9.46
N ALA A 59 9.66 19.40 -10.75
CA ALA A 59 9.19 20.59 -11.47
C ALA A 59 7.78 21.05 -11.06
N ASN A 60 6.96 20.14 -10.51
CA ASN A 60 5.55 20.38 -10.21
C ASN A 60 5.21 20.28 -8.71
N ALA A 61 6.21 20.19 -7.85
CA ALA A 61 6.02 20.07 -6.41
C ALA A 61 7.07 20.89 -5.64
N VAL A 62 6.76 21.22 -4.40
CA VAL A 62 7.61 22.04 -3.54
C VAL A 62 8.25 21.16 -2.48
N ARG A 63 9.59 21.17 -2.41
CA ARG A 63 10.33 20.41 -1.39
C ARG A 63 10.06 20.97 0.01
N SER A 64 9.73 20.11 0.96
CA SER A 64 9.62 20.50 2.36
C SER A 64 11.01 20.76 2.99
N SER A 65 11.05 21.68 3.92
CA SER A 65 12.25 22.03 4.70
C SER A 65 11.83 22.65 6.03
N PRO A 66 12.75 22.93 6.95
CA PRO A 66 12.42 23.64 8.22
C PRO A 66 11.73 24.99 8.01
N THR A 67 11.91 25.64 6.86
CA THR A 67 11.34 26.96 6.52
C THR A 67 10.27 26.92 5.44
N GLN A 68 10.03 25.77 4.82
CA GLN A 68 9.09 25.61 3.72
C GLN A 68 8.27 24.33 3.90
N PHE A 69 6.93 24.41 3.99
CA PHE A 69 6.09 23.30 4.43
C PHE A 69 6.62 22.67 5.73
N ALA A 70 6.99 23.52 6.68
CA ALA A 70 7.67 23.16 7.93
C ALA A 70 6.87 22.12 8.75
N ARG A 71 5.53 22.14 8.66
CA ARG A 71 4.67 21.11 9.27
C ARG A 71 4.97 19.72 8.69
N VAL A 72 4.96 19.57 7.37
CA VAL A 72 5.23 18.29 6.68
C VAL A 72 6.65 17.82 6.98
N HIS A 73 7.62 18.72 6.94
CA HIS A 73 9.03 18.42 7.24
C HIS A 73 9.20 17.88 8.66
N ARG A 74 8.64 18.55 9.66
CA ARG A 74 8.71 18.13 11.06
C ARG A 74 8.05 16.76 11.30
N LEU A 75 6.91 16.49 10.64
CA LEU A 75 6.23 15.19 10.74
C LEU A 75 7.03 14.08 10.07
N TYR A 76 7.72 14.37 8.97
CA TYR A 76 8.68 13.45 8.37
C TYR A 76 9.84 13.14 9.32
N GLU A 77 10.45 14.16 9.94
CA GLU A 77 11.54 13.93 10.90
C GLU A 77 11.09 13.04 12.07
N ARG A 78 9.88 13.25 12.58
CA ARG A 78 9.30 12.41 13.64
C ARG A 78 9.08 10.97 13.20
N ALA A 79 8.48 10.75 12.03
CA ALA A 79 8.26 9.41 11.50
C ALA A 79 9.58 8.70 11.19
N ALA A 80 10.55 9.42 10.62
CA ALA A 80 11.88 8.89 10.31
C ALA A 80 12.66 8.52 11.58
N ALA A 81 12.58 9.34 12.63
CA ALA A 81 13.19 9.05 13.93
C ALA A 81 12.56 7.82 14.59
N ALA A 82 11.21 7.69 14.56
CA ALA A 82 10.51 6.55 15.13
C ALA A 82 10.94 5.22 14.49
N LEU A 83 11.08 5.19 13.17
CA LEU A 83 11.46 4.01 12.38
C LEU A 83 12.98 3.87 12.22
N ASP A 84 13.76 4.74 12.87
CA ASP A 84 15.23 4.77 12.77
C ASP A 84 15.72 4.68 11.31
N VAL A 85 15.21 5.57 10.45
CA VAL A 85 15.49 5.57 9.01
C VAL A 85 16.97 5.80 8.74
N PRO A 86 17.65 4.96 7.94
CA PRO A 86 19.11 5.02 7.78
C PRO A 86 19.63 6.20 6.96
N GLN A 87 18.76 6.85 6.19
CA GLN A 87 19.11 8.00 5.34
C GLN A 87 17.91 8.92 5.13
N GLU A 88 18.16 10.19 4.90
CA GLU A 88 17.10 11.17 4.62
C GLU A 88 16.48 10.95 3.22
N TYR A 89 15.15 10.96 3.16
CA TYR A 89 14.38 10.95 1.90
C TYR A 89 13.71 12.31 1.69
N PRO A 90 13.92 12.96 0.53
CA PRO A 90 13.26 14.23 0.25
C PRO A 90 11.73 14.07 0.21
N VAL A 91 11.01 14.97 0.86
CA VAL A 91 9.55 15.05 0.82
C VAL A 91 9.13 16.29 0.05
N PHE A 92 8.20 16.12 -0.89
CA PHE A 92 7.64 17.19 -1.69
C PHE A 92 6.14 17.31 -1.48
N VAL A 93 5.61 18.52 -1.51
CA VAL A 93 4.17 18.79 -1.50
C VAL A 93 3.75 19.19 -2.90
N SER A 94 2.82 18.43 -3.48
CA SER A 94 2.24 18.70 -4.81
C SER A 94 0.89 19.38 -4.67
N GLN A 95 0.65 20.41 -5.49
CA GLN A 95 -0.66 21.07 -5.53
C GLN A 95 -1.68 20.17 -6.24
N THR A 96 -2.24 19.23 -5.49
CA THR A 96 -3.21 18.26 -5.96
C THR A 96 -4.30 18.10 -4.89
N PRO A 97 -5.58 18.42 -5.20
CA PRO A 97 -6.67 18.37 -4.20
C PRO A 97 -7.08 16.93 -3.84
N PHE A 98 -6.70 15.95 -4.65
CA PHE A 98 -6.99 14.55 -4.35
C PHE A 98 -6.15 14.06 -3.16
N VAL A 99 -6.82 13.38 -2.25
CA VAL A 99 -6.19 12.79 -1.07
C VAL A 99 -5.34 11.60 -1.49
N ASN A 100 -4.04 11.79 -1.52
CA ASN A 100 -3.05 10.76 -1.82
C ASN A 100 -1.65 11.18 -1.36
N ALA A 101 -0.78 10.20 -1.17
CA ALA A 101 0.65 10.33 -1.05
C ALA A 101 1.30 9.20 -1.84
N GLY A 102 2.63 9.23 -2.03
CA GLY A 102 3.34 8.15 -2.70
C GLY A 102 4.84 8.27 -2.61
N ALA A 103 5.51 7.13 -2.46
CA ALA A 103 6.95 7.01 -2.54
C ALA A 103 7.37 6.58 -3.94
N TYR A 104 8.31 7.30 -4.54
CA TYR A 104 8.77 7.11 -5.91
C TYR A 104 10.29 7.13 -6.00
N GLY A 105 10.82 6.60 -7.09
CA GLY A 105 12.26 6.56 -7.38
C GLY A 105 12.78 5.12 -7.51
N MET A 106 14.07 4.96 -7.62
CA MET A 106 14.75 3.66 -7.74
C MET A 106 15.96 3.61 -6.81
N GLU A 107 17.00 4.40 -7.13
CA GLU A 107 18.23 4.50 -6.32
C GLU A 107 18.14 5.61 -5.28
N ARG A 108 17.33 6.63 -5.54
CA ARG A 108 17.17 7.81 -4.69
C ARG A 108 15.69 8.08 -4.45
N PRO A 109 15.04 7.29 -3.58
CA PRO A 109 13.63 7.45 -3.28
C PRO A 109 13.29 8.83 -2.75
N PHE A 110 12.05 9.27 -3.01
CA PHE A 110 11.47 10.49 -2.50
C PHE A 110 9.97 10.30 -2.27
N ILE A 111 9.39 11.14 -1.42
CA ILE A 111 7.98 11.08 -1.06
C ILE A 111 7.27 12.31 -1.65
N ILE A 112 6.09 12.10 -2.21
CA ILE A 112 5.15 13.15 -2.62
C ILE A 112 3.95 13.08 -1.69
N VAL A 113 3.57 14.21 -1.11
CA VAL A 113 2.33 14.40 -0.38
C VAL A 113 1.46 15.38 -1.15
N ASN A 114 0.24 14.99 -1.49
CA ASN A 114 -0.69 15.90 -2.13
C ASN A 114 -1.21 16.95 -1.14
N SER A 115 -1.44 18.17 -1.60
CA SER A 115 -1.97 19.26 -0.76
C SER A 115 -3.30 18.87 -0.10
N GLY A 116 -4.19 18.17 -0.83
CA GLY A 116 -5.43 17.66 -0.27
C GLY A 116 -5.24 16.72 0.92
N THR A 117 -4.18 15.91 0.91
CA THR A 117 -3.82 15.04 2.05
C THR A 117 -3.34 15.86 3.23
N ALA A 118 -2.44 16.83 2.99
CA ALA A 118 -1.89 17.67 4.03
C ALA A 118 -2.96 18.58 4.68
N GLU A 119 -4.01 18.94 3.94
CA GLU A 119 -5.13 19.76 4.42
C GLU A 119 -6.18 18.92 5.18
N LEU A 120 -6.46 17.70 4.71
CA LEU A 120 -7.47 16.81 5.30
C LEU A 120 -7.06 16.28 6.66
N LEU A 121 -5.78 15.91 6.82
CA LEU A 121 -5.27 15.16 7.95
C LEU A 121 -4.73 16.07 9.06
N ASP A 122 -4.94 15.68 10.31
CA ASP A 122 -4.23 16.28 11.45
C ASP A 122 -2.74 15.84 11.49
N ASP A 123 -1.99 16.27 12.48
CA ASP A 123 -0.54 16.02 12.55
C ASP A 123 -0.22 14.53 12.73
N GLU A 124 -0.97 13.84 13.58
CA GLU A 124 -0.75 12.41 13.82
C GLU A 124 -1.11 11.56 12.59
N GLU A 125 -2.23 11.86 11.95
CA GLU A 125 -2.68 11.17 10.74
C GLU A 125 -1.75 11.42 9.55
N LEU A 126 -1.25 12.65 9.41
CA LEU A 126 -0.26 12.96 8.37
C LEU A 126 1.09 12.31 8.68
N GLN A 127 1.49 12.21 9.95
CA GLN A 127 2.68 11.45 10.35
C GLN A 127 2.51 9.96 10.04
N PHE A 128 1.32 9.38 10.26
CA PHE A 128 1.01 8.00 9.87
C PHE A 128 1.20 7.81 8.35
N VAL A 129 0.64 8.70 7.52
CA VAL A 129 0.79 8.62 6.06
C VAL A 129 2.26 8.75 5.64
N ILE A 130 3.01 9.67 6.22
CA ILE A 130 4.44 9.80 5.93
C ILE A 130 5.21 8.55 6.37
N GLY A 131 4.88 7.98 7.54
CA GLY A 131 5.44 6.71 8.03
C GLY A 131 5.10 5.52 7.12
N HIS A 132 3.90 5.50 6.54
CA HIS A 132 3.47 4.55 5.54
C HIS A 132 4.36 4.63 4.28
N GLU A 133 4.61 5.82 3.76
CA GLU A 133 5.49 6.03 2.61
C GLU A 133 6.95 5.64 2.90
N ILE A 134 7.44 5.94 4.10
CA ILE A 134 8.74 5.45 4.59
C ILE A 134 8.74 3.91 4.62
N GLY A 135 7.65 3.29 5.04
CA GLY A 135 7.45 1.84 5.02
C GLY A 135 7.65 1.25 3.62
N HIS A 136 7.06 1.85 2.60
CA HIS A 136 7.28 1.46 1.20
C HIS A 136 8.75 1.55 0.79
N ILE A 137 9.45 2.60 1.19
CA ILE A 137 10.87 2.77 0.87
C ILE A 137 11.70 1.70 1.57
N MET A 138 11.54 1.53 2.88
CA MET A 138 12.34 0.59 3.68
C MET A 138 12.08 -0.87 3.32
N SER A 139 10.87 -1.22 2.87
CA SER A 139 10.50 -2.56 2.38
C SER A 139 10.91 -2.79 0.91
N GLY A 140 11.51 -1.80 0.25
CA GLY A 140 11.96 -1.92 -1.14
C GLY A 140 10.83 -1.97 -2.18
N HIS A 141 9.63 -1.50 -1.82
CA HIS A 141 8.45 -1.50 -2.70
C HIS A 141 8.57 -0.49 -3.84
N VAL A 142 9.31 0.61 -3.62
CA VAL A 142 9.33 1.79 -4.50
C VAL A 142 9.75 1.47 -5.93
N LEU A 143 10.67 0.53 -6.10
CA LEU A 143 11.09 0.05 -7.42
C LEU A 143 9.90 -0.49 -8.24
N TYR A 144 9.12 -1.36 -7.64
CA TYR A 144 7.98 -2.05 -8.29
C TYR A 144 6.78 -1.14 -8.44
N THR A 145 6.54 -0.25 -7.47
CA THR A 145 5.51 0.79 -7.55
C THR A 145 5.81 1.76 -8.69
N THR A 146 7.06 2.22 -8.81
CA THR A 146 7.48 3.09 -9.91
C THR A 146 7.31 2.40 -11.27
N MET A 147 7.67 1.12 -11.37
CA MET A 147 7.44 0.32 -12.57
C MET A 147 5.95 0.22 -12.92
N MET A 148 5.09 -0.03 -11.92
CA MET A 148 3.64 -0.10 -12.11
C MET A 148 3.09 1.22 -12.67
N VAL A 149 3.47 2.35 -12.07
CA VAL A 149 3.04 3.69 -12.52
C VAL A 149 3.48 3.95 -13.97
N ILE A 150 4.70 3.62 -14.35
CA ILE A 150 5.18 3.76 -15.73
C ILE A 150 4.34 2.90 -16.69
N LEU A 151 4.08 1.65 -16.34
CA LEU A 151 3.29 0.73 -17.19
C LEU A 151 1.86 1.22 -17.38
N VAL A 152 1.22 1.73 -16.31
CA VAL A 152 -0.12 2.33 -16.37
C VAL A 152 -0.12 3.54 -17.30
N GLN A 153 0.80 4.49 -17.12
CA GLN A 153 0.89 5.70 -17.95
C GLN A 153 1.15 5.37 -19.44
N LEU A 154 1.93 4.35 -19.73
CA LEU A 154 2.14 3.90 -21.10
C LEU A 154 0.87 3.31 -21.72
N ALA A 155 0.13 2.52 -20.93
CA ALA A 155 -1.14 1.94 -21.36
C ALA A 155 -2.19 3.03 -21.65
N GLU A 156 -2.31 4.04 -20.80
CA GLU A 156 -3.24 5.17 -20.95
C GLU A 156 -2.93 6.03 -22.19
N ARG A 157 -1.66 6.19 -22.53
CA ARG A 157 -1.23 6.94 -23.73
C ARG A 157 -1.37 6.17 -25.02
N GLY A 158 -1.97 4.97 -24.99
CA GLY A 158 -2.18 4.16 -26.18
C GLY A 158 -0.92 3.54 -26.77
N PHE A 159 0.22 3.60 -26.06
CA PHE A 159 1.37 2.80 -26.44
C PHE A 159 0.94 1.33 -26.32
N PRO A 160 1.09 0.50 -27.38
CA PRO A 160 0.85 -0.93 -27.26
C PRO A 160 1.83 -1.44 -26.19
N VAL A 161 1.34 -1.50 -24.95
CA VAL A 161 2.11 -2.07 -23.85
C VAL A 161 2.43 -3.48 -24.27
N VAL A 162 3.63 -3.61 -24.71
CA VAL A 162 4.33 -4.72 -25.28
C VAL A 162 3.73 -6.07 -24.83
N GLY A 163 2.79 -6.61 -25.62
CA GLY A 163 2.36 -7.99 -25.57
C GLY A 163 1.64 -8.46 -24.30
N LEU A 164 1.14 -9.67 -24.35
CA LEU A 164 0.44 -10.35 -23.23
C LEU A 164 1.28 -10.40 -21.95
N ALA A 165 2.60 -10.53 -22.06
CA ALA A 165 3.51 -10.62 -20.91
C ALA A 165 3.51 -9.34 -20.04
N ALA A 166 3.54 -8.15 -20.65
CA ALA A 166 3.55 -6.90 -19.88
C ALA A 166 2.20 -6.64 -19.19
N ARG A 167 1.09 -7.05 -19.79
CA ARG A 167 -0.23 -7.01 -19.14
C ARG A 167 -0.29 -7.94 -17.94
N ALA A 168 0.21 -9.17 -18.06
CA ALA A 168 0.26 -10.11 -16.94
C ALA A 168 1.14 -9.57 -15.79
N ILE A 169 2.26 -8.94 -16.11
CA ILE A 169 3.13 -8.28 -15.12
C ILE A 169 2.42 -7.12 -14.48
N LEU A 170 1.72 -6.26 -15.22
CA LEU A 170 0.96 -5.15 -14.66
C LEU A 170 -0.12 -5.63 -13.68
N PHE A 171 -0.91 -6.65 -14.06
CA PHE A 171 -1.89 -7.26 -13.15
C PHE A 171 -1.24 -7.85 -11.91
N GLY A 172 -0.11 -8.53 -12.05
CA GLY A 172 0.65 -9.06 -10.93
C GLY A 172 1.19 -7.96 -10.01
N LEU A 173 1.67 -6.84 -10.57
CA LEU A 173 2.09 -5.66 -9.83
C LEU A 173 0.94 -5.02 -9.04
N MET A 174 -0.23 -4.86 -9.65
CA MET A 174 -1.41 -4.31 -8.98
C MET A 174 -1.87 -5.21 -7.82
N GLU A 175 -1.85 -6.53 -8.02
CA GLU A 175 -2.21 -7.49 -6.96
C GLU A 175 -1.19 -7.47 -5.82
N TRP A 176 0.11 -7.45 -6.14
CA TRP A 176 1.16 -7.31 -5.16
C TRP A 176 1.05 -5.98 -4.42
N TYR A 177 0.84 -4.86 -5.12
CA TYR A 177 0.77 -3.53 -4.52
C TYR A 177 -0.30 -3.46 -3.43
N ARG A 178 -1.48 -4.06 -3.66
CA ARG A 178 -2.52 -4.15 -2.63
C ARG A 178 -2.07 -4.88 -1.35
N LYS A 179 -1.09 -5.79 -1.43
CA LYS A 179 -0.53 -6.46 -0.26
C LYS A 179 0.59 -5.63 0.39
N ALA A 180 1.36 -4.92 -0.42
CA ALA A 180 2.39 -3.99 0.03
C ALA A 180 1.81 -2.83 0.88
N GLU A 181 0.58 -2.38 0.55
CA GLU A 181 -0.17 -1.41 1.35
C GLU A 181 -0.37 -1.87 2.81
N LEU A 182 -0.66 -3.16 3.03
CA LEU A 182 -0.84 -3.71 4.37
C LEU A 182 0.46 -3.69 5.20
N SER A 183 1.60 -3.92 4.56
CA SER A 183 2.92 -3.78 5.17
C SER A 183 3.16 -2.32 5.56
N SER A 184 2.88 -1.41 4.67
CA SER A 184 3.13 0.02 4.87
C SER A 184 2.20 0.64 5.91
N ASP A 185 0.96 0.14 6.06
CA ASP A 185 0.06 0.53 7.16
C ASP A 185 0.63 0.18 8.53
N ARG A 186 1.29 -0.97 8.64
CA ARG A 186 1.98 -1.36 9.87
C ARG A 186 3.17 -0.46 10.17
N ALA A 187 3.95 -0.08 9.15
CA ALA A 187 5.05 0.88 9.30
C ALA A 187 4.51 2.27 9.72
N GLY A 188 3.43 2.74 9.11
CA GLY A 188 2.74 3.98 9.50
C GLY A 188 2.27 3.95 10.95
N SER A 189 1.69 2.84 11.40
CA SER A 189 1.27 2.63 12.80
C SER A 189 2.45 2.66 13.76
N LEU A 190 3.59 2.07 13.39
CA LEU A 190 4.82 2.12 14.18
C LEU A 190 5.46 3.52 14.20
N ALA A 191 5.28 4.31 13.15
CA ALA A 191 5.78 5.67 13.08
C ALA A 191 5.05 6.63 14.03
N VAL A 192 3.78 6.34 14.34
CA VAL A 192 2.94 7.20 15.23
C VAL A 192 2.84 6.62 16.62
N GLN A 193 2.83 5.28 16.74
CA GLN A 193 2.67 4.51 17.98
C GLN A 193 1.34 4.77 18.73
N ILE A 194 0.31 5.11 17.99
CA ILE A 194 -1.07 5.27 18.46
C ILE A 194 -1.97 4.45 17.52
N PRO A 195 -2.49 3.28 17.94
CA PRO A 195 -3.22 2.36 17.07
C PRO A 195 -4.42 2.96 16.34
N GLU A 196 -5.17 3.85 17.02
CA GLU A 196 -6.37 4.45 16.46
C GLU A 196 -6.10 5.42 15.32
N VAL A 197 -4.89 5.99 15.23
CA VAL A 197 -4.54 7.00 14.22
C VAL A 197 -4.63 6.43 12.82
N GLY A 198 -4.06 5.24 12.58
CA GLY A 198 -4.15 4.59 11.27
C GLY A 198 -5.60 4.30 10.86
N MET A 199 -6.41 3.82 11.80
CA MET A 199 -7.83 3.53 11.53
C MET A 199 -8.65 4.82 11.28
N ARG A 200 -8.38 5.92 12.02
CA ARG A 200 -8.98 7.24 11.76
C ARG A 200 -8.59 7.78 10.39
N THR A 201 -7.34 7.59 10.00
CA THR A 201 -6.85 7.99 8.67
C THR A 201 -7.63 7.27 7.57
N MET A 202 -7.84 5.96 7.71
CA MET A 202 -8.65 5.19 6.75
C MET A 202 -10.10 5.64 6.71
N LEU A 203 -10.70 5.99 7.86
CA LEU A 203 -12.05 6.55 7.93
C LEU A 203 -12.13 7.86 7.14
N LYS A 204 -11.15 8.76 7.28
CA LYS A 204 -11.08 10.00 6.50
C LYS A 204 -10.83 9.77 5.01
N PHE A 205 -10.05 8.76 4.65
CA PHE A 205 -9.87 8.39 3.24
C PHE A 205 -11.15 7.85 2.59
N ALA A 206 -11.98 7.16 3.37
CA ALA A 206 -13.27 6.65 2.89
C ALA A 206 -14.36 7.72 2.81
N GLY A 207 -14.48 8.57 3.84
CA GLY A 207 -15.63 9.45 4.03
C GLY A 207 -15.32 10.95 4.03
N GLY A 208 -14.06 11.34 3.95
CA GLY A 208 -13.64 12.73 4.12
C GLY A 208 -13.45 13.15 5.57
N GLY A 209 -13.12 14.41 5.79
CA GLY A 209 -12.63 14.92 7.09
C GLY A 209 -13.58 15.84 7.84
N ARG A 210 -14.87 15.86 7.53
CA ARG A 210 -15.80 16.76 8.23
C ARG A 210 -15.95 16.38 9.70
N LYS A 211 -15.52 17.29 10.57
CA LYS A 211 -15.47 17.05 12.01
C LYS A 211 -16.87 16.75 12.58
N GLY A 212 -17.00 15.64 13.29
CA GLY A 212 -18.23 15.24 13.97
C GLY A 212 -19.25 14.47 13.11
N GLU A 213 -18.96 14.21 11.83
CA GLU A 213 -19.86 13.43 10.95
C GLU A 213 -19.43 11.97 10.81
N ALA A 214 -18.17 11.61 11.16
CA ALA A 214 -17.65 10.26 11.07
C ALA A 214 -17.43 9.65 12.46
N ASN A 215 -17.71 8.35 12.59
CA ASN A 215 -17.62 7.59 13.84
C ASN A 215 -16.74 6.36 13.63
N LEU A 216 -15.57 6.33 14.28
CA LEU A 216 -14.61 5.22 14.11
C LEU A 216 -15.15 3.87 14.57
N PRO A 217 -15.81 3.71 15.74
CA PRO A 217 -16.46 2.47 16.14
C PRO A 217 -17.44 1.92 15.11
N GLU A 218 -18.27 2.76 14.51
CA GLU A 218 -19.22 2.34 13.46
C GLU A 218 -18.49 1.92 12.18
N PHE A 219 -17.41 2.61 11.82
CA PHE A 219 -16.60 2.24 10.67
C PHE A 219 -15.89 0.89 10.86
N ILE A 220 -15.43 0.60 12.09
CA ILE A 220 -14.88 -0.71 12.45
C ILE A 220 -15.96 -1.80 12.33
N GLN A 221 -17.19 -1.55 12.80
CA GLN A 221 -18.31 -2.48 12.61
C GLN A 221 -18.65 -2.71 11.14
N GLN A 222 -18.59 -1.64 10.32
CA GLN A 222 -18.75 -1.75 8.87
C GLN A 222 -17.66 -2.64 8.26
N ALA A 223 -16.42 -2.52 8.72
CA ALA A 223 -15.31 -3.37 8.27
C ALA A 223 -15.54 -4.85 8.59
N ASP A 224 -16.05 -5.15 9.79
CA ASP A 224 -16.43 -6.52 10.19
C ASP A 224 -17.57 -7.06 9.34
N ALA A 225 -18.63 -6.31 9.17
CA ALA A 225 -19.76 -6.67 8.32
C ALA A 225 -19.33 -6.92 6.87
N TYR A 226 -18.42 -6.08 6.33
CA TYR A 226 -17.88 -6.26 4.99
C TYR A 226 -17.09 -7.57 4.86
N ARG A 227 -16.30 -7.94 5.88
CA ARG A 227 -15.52 -9.21 5.87
C ARG A 227 -16.43 -10.43 5.98
N GLN A 228 -17.42 -10.39 6.88
CA GLN A 228 -18.29 -11.53 7.22
C GLN A 228 -19.48 -11.68 6.27
N GLY A 229 -19.91 -10.58 5.65
CA GLY A 229 -21.14 -10.53 4.87
C GLY A 229 -20.97 -10.96 3.42
N GLY A 230 -22.06 -11.51 2.90
CA GLY A 230 -22.30 -11.72 1.49
C GLY A 230 -22.43 -13.18 1.06
N ASP A 231 -23.35 -13.39 0.14
CA ASP A 231 -23.46 -14.63 -0.61
C ASP A 231 -22.33 -14.76 -1.65
N LEU A 232 -22.38 -15.81 -2.47
CA LEU A 232 -21.36 -16.04 -3.50
C LEU A 232 -21.30 -14.88 -4.52
N ALA A 233 -22.45 -14.25 -4.83
CA ALA A 233 -22.50 -13.11 -5.74
C ALA A 233 -21.81 -11.88 -5.13
N ASP A 234 -22.06 -11.58 -3.86
CA ASP A 234 -21.39 -10.50 -3.13
C ASP A 234 -19.88 -10.69 -3.07
N GLN A 235 -19.42 -11.92 -2.86
CA GLN A 235 -17.97 -12.23 -2.89
C GLN A 235 -17.36 -11.98 -4.28
N VAL A 236 -18.06 -12.35 -5.35
CA VAL A 236 -17.62 -12.06 -6.72
C VAL A 236 -17.56 -10.56 -6.96
N PHE A 237 -18.58 -9.79 -6.54
CA PHE A 237 -18.58 -8.33 -6.67
C PHE A 237 -17.47 -7.68 -5.85
N LYS A 238 -17.19 -8.15 -4.64
CA LYS A 238 -16.04 -7.68 -3.83
C LYS A 238 -14.71 -7.86 -4.60
N VAL A 239 -14.52 -9.01 -5.23
CA VAL A 239 -13.32 -9.29 -6.04
C VAL A 239 -13.26 -8.40 -7.29
N LEU A 240 -14.37 -8.26 -8.02
CA LEU A 240 -14.42 -7.43 -9.23
C LEU A 240 -14.14 -5.96 -8.91
N ASN A 241 -14.72 -5.43 -7.84
CA ASN A 241 -14.47 -4.06 -7.39
C ASN A 241 -13.01 -3.87 -6.96
N LEU A 242 -12.43 -4.85 -6.27
CA LEU A 242 -11.03 -4.81 -5.86
C LEU A 242 -10.06 -4.84 -7.06
N LEU A 243 -10.41 -5.55 -8.13
CA LEU A 243 -9.58 -5.61 -9.35
C LEU A 243 -9.50 -4.27 -10.09
N GLY A 244 -10.49 -3.37 -9.89
CA GLY A 244 -10.49 -2.02 -10.44
C GLY A 244 -9.91 -0.95 -9.52
N ALA A 245 -9.53 -1.29 -8.29
CA ALA A 245 -9.02 -0.35 -7.31
C ALA A 245 -7.48 -0.31 -7.31
N ASP A 246 -6.90 0.88 -7.27
CA ASP A 246 -5.45 1.08 -7.16
C ASP A 246 -4.94 0.70 -5.77
N HIS A 247 -5.76 0.91 -4.73
CA HIS A 247 -5.46 0.58 -3.33
C HIS A 247 -6.53 -0.37 -2.75
N PRO A 248 -6.24 -1.15 -1.72
CA PRO A 248 -7.26 -1.89 -0.98
C PRO A 248 -8.26 -0.92 -0.35
N PHE A 249 -9.52 -1.34 -0.27
CA PHE A 249 -10.54 -0.52 0.35
C PHE A 249 -10.19 -0.16 1.80
N PRO A 250 -10.44 1.08 2.25
CA PRO A 250 -10.16 1.51 3.62
C PRO A 250 -10.74 0.57 4.69
N VAL A 251 -11.93 0.01 4.47
CA VAL A 251 -12.56 -0.97 5.39
C VAL A 251 -11.71 -2.23 5.57
N LEU A 252 -11.04 -2.72 4.50
CA LEU A 252 -10.16 -3.88 4.59
C LEU A 252 -8.87 -3.53 5.33
N ARG A 253 -8.29 -2.36 5.06
CA ARG A 253 -7.08 -1.88 5.73
C ARG A 253 -7.30 -1.71 7.23
N VAL A 254 -8.46 -1.18 7.65
CA VAL A 254 -8.83 -1.09 9.08
C VAL A 254 -8.91 -2.47 9.73
N ALA A 255 -9.57 -3.43 9.07
CA ALA A 255 -9.69 -4.79 9.60
C ALA A 255 -8.31 -5.47 9.76
N GLU A 256 -7.42 -5.32 8.77
CA GLU A 256 -6.06 -5.90 8.81
C GLU A 256 -5.17 -5.24 9.88
N MET A 257 -5.25 -3.91 10.05
CA MET A 257 -4.55 -3.22 11.14
C MET A 257 -5.03 -3.69 12.50
N ARG A 258 -6.35 -3.79 12.72
CA ARG A 258 -6.92 -4.27 13.97
C ARG A 258 -6.46 -5.70 14.29
N ASP A 259 -6.55 -6.61 13.32
CA ASP A 259 -6.11 -8.00 13.52
C ASP A 259 -4.62 -8.06 13.91
N TRP A 260 -3.81 -7.20 13.31
CA TRP A 260 -2.40 -7.12 13.65
C TRP A 260 -2.17 -6.60 15.08
N PHE A 261 -2.92 -5.60 15.53
CA PHE A 261 -2.88 -5.14 16.92
C PHE A 261 -3.36 -6.24 17.89
N GLU A 262 -4.51 -6.86 17.62
CA GLU A 262 -5.08 -7.93 18.44
C GLU A 262 -4.19 -9.17 18.53
N SER A 263 -3.34 -9.43 17.51
CA SER A 263 -2.36 -10.51 17.54
C SER A 263 -1.21 -10.30 18.55
N GLY A 264 -1.09 -9.10 19.11
CA GLY A 264 0.00 -8.69 19.98
C GLY A 264 1.35 -8.49 19.26
N ALA A 265 1.37 -8.56 17.94
CA ALA A 265 2.61 -8.37 17.18
C ALA A 265 3.13 -6.92 17.25
N TYR A 266 2.23 -5.97 17.24
CA TYR A 266 2.52 -4.56 17.40
C TYR A 266 3.20 -4.27 18.76
N GLU A 267 2.61 -4.74 19.85
CA GLU A 267 3.15 -4.56 21.20
C GLU A 267 4.50 -5.24 21.39
N ARG A 268 4.73 -6.40 20.76
CA ARG A 268 6.04 -7.07 20.78
C ARG A 268 7.11 -6.18 20.15
N ILE A 269 6.81 -5.57 19.01
CA ILE A 269 7.74 -4.65 18.35
C ILE A 269 8.05 -3.46 19.26
N LEU A 270 7.04 -2.84 19.89
CA LEU A 270 7.26 -1.71 20.79
C LEU A 270 8.08 -2.08 22.05
N ARG A 271 8.08 -3.34 22.46
CA ARG A 271 8.93 -3.85 23.55
C ARG A 271 10.36 -4.20 23.11
N GLY A 272 10.71 -3.98 21.83
CA GLY A 272 12.04 -4.30 21.30
C GLY A 272 12.18 -5.72 20.72
N GLU A 273 11.10 -6.48 20.60
CA GLU A 273 11.08 -7.82 20.04
C GLU A 273 10.91 -7.78 18.52
N TYR A 274 11.93 -7.34 17.80
CA TYR A 274 11.90 -7.21 16.33
C TYR A 274 13.25 -7.56 15.70
N VAL A 275 13.27 -7.75 14.38
CA VAL A 275 14.46 -8.04 13.59
C VAL A 275 15.26 -6.76 13.39
N HIS A 276 16.57 -6.81 13.64
CA HIS A 276 17.46 -5.68 13.41
C HIS A 276 18.06 -5.72 11.99
N ARG A 277 18.36 -4.54 11.45
CA ARG A 277 19.05 -4.43 10.16
C ARG A 277 20.42 -5.14 10.22
N GLY A 278 20.69 -5.93 9.18
CA GLY A 278 21.93 -6.72 9.10
C GLY A 278 21.88 -8.07 9.79
N GLU A 279 20.84 -8.38 10.56
CA GLU A 279 20.67 -9.75 11.07
C GLU A 279 20.38 -10.73 9.93
N ALA A 280 21.06 -11.87 9.95
CA ALA A 280 20.78 -12.96 9.03
C ALA A 280 19.32 -13.37 9.14
N SER A 281 18.66 -13.61 8.01
CA SER A 281 17.32 -14.16 7.99
C SER A 281 17.28 -15.47 8.76
N ARG A 282 16.78 -15.46 10.00
CA ARG A 282 16.39 -16.73 10.63
C ARG A 282 15.31 -17.33 9.75
N PRO A 283 15.32 -18.65 9.46
CA PRO A 283 14.17 -19.26 8.83
C PRO A 283 12.96 -18.94 9.72
N TYR A 284 12.09 -18.06 9.25
CA TYR A 284 10.83 -17.78 9.94
C TYR A 284 10.11 -19.11 10.10
N GLY A 285 9.72 -19.44 11.34
CA GLY A 285 9.18 -20.71 11.71
C GLY A 285 7.93 -21.11 10.89
N GLU A 286 7.56 -22.36 10.98
CA GLU A 286 6.48 -23.03 10.23
C GLU A 286 5.15 -22.25 10.21
N ASP A 287 4.87 -21.41 11.21
CA ASP A 287 3.65 -20.60 11.33
C ASP A 287 3.54 -19.51 10.26
N LEU A 288 4.65 -18.87 9.85
CA LEU A 288 4.63 -17.88 8.75
C LEU A 288 4.49 -18.56 7.38
N ASN A 289 5.03 -19.77 7.24
CA ASN A 289 4.81 -20.59 6.04
C ASN A 289 3.36 -21.10 5.98
N ALA A 290 2.70 -21.32 7.11
CA ALA A 290 1.27 -21.71 7.17
C ALA A 290 0.37 -20.52 6.81
N ALA A 291 0.60 -19.33 7.38
CA ALA A 291 -0.13 -18.11 7.05
C ALA A 291 0.10 -17.71 5.58
N GLY A 292 1.32 -17.72 5.09
CA GLY A 292 1.63 -17.44 3.68
C GLY A 292 1.00 -18.44 2.72
N ARG A 293 0.89 -19.72 3.11
CA ARG A 293 0.18 -20.74 2.32
C ARG A 293 -1.32 -20.52 2.34
N ALA A 294 -1.92 -20.23 3.49
CA ALA A 294 -3.35 -19.95 3.62
C ALA A 294 -3.75 -18.74 2.75
N TYR A 295 -2.96 -17.65 2.75
CA TYR A 295 -3.19 -16.48 1.89
C TYR A 295 -2.95 -16.80 0.40
N ALA A 296 -1.95 -17.58 0.06
CA ALA A 296 -1.69 -18.00 -1.31
C ALA A 296 -2.81 -18.93 -1.84
N ASP A 297 -3.35 -19.80 -1.01
CA ASP A 297 -4.48 -20.66 -1.34
C ASP A 297 -5.79 -19.87 -1.46
N GLN A 298 -5.99 -18.87 -0.60
CA GLN A 298 -7.13 -17.96 -0.68
C GLN A 298 -7.06 -17.09 -1.96
N ALA A 299 -5.90 -16.55 -2.29
CA ALA A 299 -5.67 -15.81 -3.52
C ALA A 299 -5.91 -16.69 -4.76
N LYS A 300 -5.47 -17.94 -4.72
CA LYS A 300 -5.68 -18.92 -5.79
C LYS A 300 -7.15 -19.32 -5.94
N GLN A 301 -7.86 -19.53 -4.85
CA GLN A 301 -9.31 -19.76 -4.85
C GLN A 301 -10.07 -18.55 -5.39
N THR A 302 -9.72 -17.34 -4.96
CA THR A 302 -10.30 -16.09 -5.44
C THR A 302 -10.09 -15.91 -6.94
N LEU A 303 -8.88 -16.18 -7.45
CA LEU A 303 -8.55 -16.09 -8.87
C LEU A 303 -9.32 -17.15 -9.69
N ASN A 304 -9.41 -18.36 -9.19
CA ASN A 304 -10.17 -19.44 -9.83
C ASN A 304 -11.67 -19.12 -9.88
N THR A 305 -12.23 -18.63 -8.77
CA THR A 305 -13.65 -18.22 -8.67
C THR A 305 -13.96 -17.06 -9.62
N ALA A 306 -13.08 -16.05 -9.70
CA ALA A 306 -13.22 -14.93 -10.63
C ALA A 306 -13.12 -15.39 -12.10
N THR A 307 -12.23 -16.32 -12.40
CA THR A 307 -12.06 -16.89 -13.75
C THR A 307 -13.27 -17.72 -14.17
N GLU A 308 -13.83 -18.51 -13.27
CA GLU A 308 -15.06 -19.28 -13.52
C GLU A 308 -16.28 -18.38 -13.66
N ALA A 309 -16.40 -17.34 -12.82
CA ALA A 309 -17.47 -16.35 -12.93
C ALA A 309 -17.40 -15.59 -14.27
N ALA A 310 -16.22 -15.14 -14.67
CA ALA A 310 -16.01 -14.51 -15.97
C ALA A 310 -16.37 -15.43 -17.13
N ARG A 311 -16.04 -16.73 -17.08
CA ARG A 311 -16.46 -17.72 -18.08
C ARG A 311 -17.98 -17.87 -18.11
N ARG A 312 -18.65 -17.99 -16.97
CA ARG A 312 -20.13 -18.10 -16.91
C ARG A 312 -20.81 -16.87 -17.48
N VAL A 313 -20.31 -15.68 -17.21
CA VAL A 313 -20.83 -14.42 -17.79
C VAL A 313 -20.67 -14.46 -19.32
N VAL A 314 -19.49 -14.80 -19.82
CA VAL A 314 -19.24 -14.93 -21.28
C VAL A 314 -20.15 -15.99 -21.93
N ASP A 315 -20.35 -17.12 -21.27
CA ASP A 315 -21.23 -18.19 -21.78
C ASP A 315 -22.71 -17.80 -21.73
N SER A 316 -23.14 -17.04 -20.71
CA SER A 316 -24.49 -16.47 -20.62
C SER A 316 -24.76 -15.46 -21.75
N PHE A 317 -23.77 -14.61 -22.06
CA PHE A 317 -23.86 -13.71 -23.21
C PHE A 317 -23.95 -14.48 -24.54
N LYS A 318 -23.17 -15.54 -24.73
CA LYS A 318 -23.22 -16.37 -25.92
C LYS A 318 -24.56 -17.09 -26.09
N THR A 319 -25.13 -17.62 -25.00
CA THR A 319 -26.42 -18.32 -25.03
C THR A 319 -27.61 -17.36 -25.14
N GLY A 320 -27.51 -16.11 -24.64
CA GLY A 320 -28.53 -15.08 -24.78
C GLY A 320 -28.71 -14.58 -26.21
N PHE A 321 -27.65 -14.63 -27.04
CA PHE A 321 -27.70 -14.20 -28.44
C PHE A 321 -28.12 -15.32 -29.42
N THR A 322 -28.29 -16.56 -28.96
CA THR A 322 -28.62 -17.73 -29.81
C THR A 322 -30.07 -18.20 -29.71
N ARG A 323 -30.96 -17.44 -29.04
CA ARG A 323 -32.40 -17.72 -29.13
C ARG A 323 -32.99 -17.00 -30.35
N PRO A 324 -33.38 -17.71 -31.40
CA PRO A 324 -34.26 -17.14 -32.40
C PRO A 324 -35.61 -16.88 -31.73
N GLY A 325 -36.10 -15.66 -31.88
CA GLY A 325 -37.46 -15.29 -31.47
C GLY A 325 -38.49 -16.13 -32.22
N PRO A 326 -39.73 -16.24 -31.63
CA PRO A 326 -40.81 -17.01 -32.22
C PRO A 326 -41.28 -16.45 -33.56
#